data_40ac1db71b28cb121b6e9f0680275ad3
#
_entry.id   40ac1db71b28cb121b6e9f0680275ad3
#
_cell.length_a   1.000
_cell.length_b   1.000
_cell.length_c   1.000
_cell.angle_alpha   90.00
_cell.angle_beta   90.00
_cell.angle_gamma   90.00
#
_symmetry.space_group_name_H-M   'P 1'
#
loop_
_entity.id
_entity.type
_entity.pdbx_description
1 polymer ?
#
loop_
_entity_poly.entity_id
_entity_poly.type
_entity_poly.pdbx_seq_one_letter_code
_entity_poly.pdbx_strand_id
1 'polypeptide(L)'
;MTWNLYLGADLSPIFVATTPQEFVAAVGSAYNKIQASNFVERANSIANEIKQTRPDLIGLQEVSLLRTQSPSDGPITPATNVSLDYLQILLDALNVRGLKYEPIVVQTAFDAEVPGLISGSLVDLRLTDREVILARADNKDFTLSNIQGAQFAANFTVTTPLGSISIPRAWVSVDVTFDKEDKARIVSTHLEPLLHPQLSPIIQGLQADELLNGPGNTNLPVVFIGDFNSKADGTGTPTYSKIIDAGFIDAWDIRGEGNGLLVAKLKIC
;
A
#
# COMPACT_ATOMS: atom_id res chain seq x y z
N MET A 1 -4.29 10.99 7.88
CA MET A 1 -2.86 10.60 7.79
C MET A 1 -2.69 9.58 6.67
N THR A 2 -1.53 9.52 6.03
CA THR A 2 -1.17 8.39 5.15
C THR A 2 0.20 7.85 5.54
N TRP A 3 0.42 6.53 5.35
CA TRP A 3 1.68 5.87 5.71
C TRP A 3 1.92 4.61 4.87
N ASN A 4 2.95 4.60 4.05
CA ASN A 4 3.45 3.35 3.46
C ASN A 4 4.26 2.61 4.54
N LEU A 5 3.83 1.37 4.89
CA LEU A 5 4.45 0.59 5.98
C LEU A 5 5.81 0.02 5.59
N TYR A 6 6.17 0.04 4.33
CA TYR A 6 7.37 -0.51 3.75
C TYR A 6 7.53 -2.02 4.03
N LEU A 7 7.44 -2.82 2.99
CA LEU A 7 7.57 -4.29 3.04
C LEU A 7 8.83 -4.76 3.79
N GLY A 8 9.93 -4.00 3.69
CA GLY A 8 11.18 -4.32 4.37
C GLY A 8 12.28 -4.88 3.49
N ALA A 9 12.03 -5.03 2.19
CA ALA A 9 13.03 -5.48 1.21
C ALA A 9 12.75 -4.92 -0.19
N ASP A 10 13.81 -4.71 -0.95
CA ASP A 10 13.75 -4.52 -2.39
C ASP A 10 13.53 -5.89 -3.08
N LEU A 11 12.47 -5.99 -3.89
CA LEU A 11 12.11 -7.19 -4.64
C LEU A 11 12.74 -7.24 -6.04
N SER A 12 13.42 -6.19 -6.49
CA SER A 12 14.03 -6.14 -7.83
C SER A 12 14.94 -7.33 -8.15
N PRO A 13 15.72 -7.90 -7.20
CA PRO A 13 16.52 -9.10 -7.47
C PRO A 13 15.70 -10.33 -7.88
N ILE A 14 14.44 -10.42 -7.46
CA ILE A 14 13.52 -11.51 -7.85
C ILE A 14 13.14 -11.37 -9.33
N PHE A 15 12.90 -10.13 -9.78
CA PHE A 15 12.43 -9.83 -11.13
C PHE A 15 13.52 -9.92 -12.20
N VAL A 16 14.79 -9.80 -11.81
CA VAL A 16 15.94 -9.91 -12.74
C VAL A 16 16.59 -11.30 -12.74
N ALA A 17 16.14 -12.24 -11.92
CA ALA A 17 16.62 -13.61 -11.89
C ALA A 17 16.36 -14.29 -13.24
N THR A 18 17.38 -14.97 -13.78
CA THR A 18 17.34 -15.62 -15.09
C THR A 18 17.24 -17.14 -15.02
N THR A 19 17.51 -17.72 -13.85
CA THR A 19 17.40 -19.15 -13.58
C THR A 19 16.50 -19.43 -12.39
N PRO A 20 15.87 -20.63 -12.31
CA PRO A 20 15.08 -21.02 -11.13
C PRO A 20 15.89 -20.97 -9.83
N GLN A 21 17.18 -21.31 -9.86
CA GLN A 21 18.06 -21.26 -8.70
C GLN A 21 18.29 -19.84 -8.20
N GLU A 22 18.56 -18.91 -9.10
CA GLU A 22 18.69 -17.47 -8.77
C GLU A 22 17.37 -16.94 -8.21
N PHE A 23 16.24 -17.31 -8.80
CA PHE A 23 14.92 -16.88 -8.38
C PHE A 23 14.63 -17.32 -6.92
N VAL A 24 14.74 -18.61 -6.61
CA VAL A 24 14.45 -19.10 -5.23
C VAL A 24 15.44 -18.54 -4.20
N ALA A 25 16.69 -18.29 -4.60
CA ALA A 25 17.68 -17.66 -3.73
C ALA A 25 17.34 -16.19 -3.46
N ALA A 26 16.91 -15.44 -4.49
CA ALA A 26 16.48 -14.05 -4.36
C ALA A 26 15.22 -13.92 -3.49
N VAL A 27 14.24 -14.81 -3.67
CA VAL A 27 13.02 -14.88 -2.84
C VAL A 27 13.37 -15.16 -1.37
N GLY A 28 14.21 -16.14 -1.08
CA GLY A 28 14.66 -16.43 0.29
C GLY A 28 15.44 -15.27 0.91
N SER A 29 16.32 -14.61 0.11
CA SER A 29 17.05 -13.41 0.55
C SER A 29 16.10 -12.25 0.89
N ALA A 30 15.08 -11.99 0.06
CA ALA A 30 14.08 -10.96 0.31
C ALA A 30 13.32 -11.25 1.61
N TYR A 31 12.85 -12.50 1.81
CA TYR A 31 12.20 -12.91 3.05
C TYR A 31 13.07 -12.66 4.28
N ASN A 32 14.34 -13.04 4.25
CA ASN A 32 15.27 -12.81 5.36
C ASN A 32 15.46 -11.32 5.66
N LYS A 33 15.53 -10.47 4.62
CA LYS A 33 15.61 -9.01 4.79
C LYS A 33 14.33 -8.44 5.41
N ILE A 34 13.15 -8.91 4.99
CA ILE A 34 11.87 -8.52 5.56
C ILE A 34 11.85 -8.86 7.06
N GLN A 35 12.24 -10.07 7.45
CA GLN A 35 12.33 -10.47 8.85
C GLN A 35 13.31 -9.57 9.63
N ALA A 36 14.49 -9.31 9.06
CA ALA A 36 15.51 -8.46 9.67
C ALA A 36 15.09 -6.97 9.77
N SER A 37 14.16 -6.51 8.93
CA SER A 37 13.61 -5.14 9.00
C SER A 37 12.79 -4.88 10.26
N ASN A 38 12.49 -5.91 11.03
CA ASN A 38 11.84 -5.88 12.33
C ASN A 38 10.59 -5.01 12.37
N PHE A 39 9.54 -5.44 11.66
CA PHE A 39 8.31 -4.64 11.57
C PHE A 39 7.66 -4.41 12.94
N VAL A 40 7.84 -5.30 13.92
CA VAL A 40 7.32 -5.11 15.30
C VAL A 40 7.89 -3.83 15.91
N GLU A 41 9.19 -3.58 15.76
CA GLU A 41 9.82 -2.34 16.26
C GLU A 41 9.38 -1.12 15.47
N ARG A 42 9.30 -1.22 14.13
CA ARG A 42 8.80 -0.13 13.27
C ARG A 42 7.35 0.22 13.58
N ALA A 43 6.47 -0.77 13.79
CA ALA A 43 5.07 -0.56 14.18
C ALA A 43 4.95 0.18 15.52
N ASN A 44 5.84 -0.08 16.47
CA ASN A 44 5.91 0.68 17.73
C ASN A 44 6.25 2.16 17.49
N SER A 45 7.17 2.46 16.59
CA SER A 45 7.52 3.83 16.22
C SER A 45 6.35 4.52 15.51
N ILE A 46 5.73 3.87 14.53
CA ILE A 46 4.54 4.36 13.82
C ILE A 46 3.39 4.63 14.81
N ALA A 47 3.13 3.71 15.75
CA ALA A 47 2.09 3.89 16.76
C ALA A 47 2.37 5.08 17.71
N ASN A 48 3.64 5.44 17.95
CA ASN A 48 4.00 6.66 18.70
C ASN A 48 3.66 7.92 17.90
N GLU A 49 3.93 7.96 16.59
CA GLU A 49 3.54 9.08 15.72
C GLU A 49 2.02 9.24 15.65
N ILE A 50 1.30 8.13 15.50
CA ILE A 50 -0.17 8.13 15.51
C ILE A 50 -0.70 8.62 16.87
N LYS A 51 -0.04 8.27 17.98
CA LYS A 51 -0.42 8.74 19.32
C LYS A 51 -0.29 10.26 19.48
N GLN A 52 0.74 10.84 18.86
CA GLN A 52 0.97 12.29 18.94
C GLN A 52 -0.03 13.08 18.11
N THR A 53 -0.36 12.59 16.93
CA THR A 53 -1.20 13.29 15.94
C THR A 53 -2.69 12.93 16.05
N ARG A 54 -3.02 11.74 16.57
CA ARG A 54 -4.39 11.20 16.72
C ARG A 54 -5.30 11.44 15.52
N PRO A 55 -4.88 11.07 14.31
CA PRO A 55 -5.70 11.26 13.11
C PRO A 55 -7.00 10.47 13.20
N ASP A 56 -8.09 11.01 12.64
CA ASP A 56 -9.37 10.30 12.59
C ASP A 56 -9.36 9.15 11.60
N LEU A 57 -8.66 9.34 10.48
CA LEU A 57 -8.48 8.34 9.43
C LEU A 57 -7.00 8.18 9.06
N ILE A 58 -6.61 6.94 8.76
CA ILE A 58 -5.25 6.60 8.32
C ILE A 58 -5.35 5.72 7.08
N GLY A 59 -4.81 6.18 5.95
CA GLY A 59 -4.56 5.34 4.77
C GLY A 59 -3.20 4.66 4.88
N LEU A 60 -3.18 3.35 4.74
CA LEU A 60 -1.97 2.54 4.85
C LEU A 60 -1.72 1.80 3.54
N GLN A 61 -0.46 1.82 3.08
CA GLN A 61 0.05 1.09 1.94
C GLN A 61 1.07 0.04 2.40
N GLU A 62 1.30 -0.98 1.58
CA GLU A 62 2.18 -2.11 1.90
C GLU A 62 1.83 -2.79 3.23
N VAL A 63 0.52 -2.97 3.48
CA VAL A 63 0.04 -3.67 4.69
C VAL A 63 0.20 -5.18 4.47
N SER A 64 1.43 -5.63 4.50
CA SER A 64 1.86 -6.96 4.07
C SER A 64 1.42 -8.05 5.05
N LEU A 65 1.01 -9.20 4.48
CA LEU A 65 0.77 -10.44 5.19
C LEU A 65 1.67 -11.51 4.58
N LEU A 66 2.64 -11.97 5.36
CA LEU A 66 3.57 -13.04 4.96
C LEU A 66 3.18 -14.35 5.61
N ARG A 67 3.11 -15.40 4.78
CA ARG A 67 2.81 -16.78 5.22
C ARG A 67 3.85 -17.73 4.66
N THR A 68 4.07 -18.83 5.36
CA THR A 68 5.05 -19.83 5.00
C THR A 68 4.45 -21.23 5.01
N GLN A 69 5.01 -22.12 4.21
CA GLN A 69 4.79 -23.56 4.29
C GLN A 69 6.11 -24.30 4.09
N SER A 70 6.40 -25.22 5.01
CA SER A 70 7.59 -26.07 4.97
C SER A 70 7.22 -27.51 5.30
N PRO A 71 7.70 -28.52 4.52
CA PRO A 71 8.45 -28.33 3.28
C PRO A 71 7.59 -27.70 2.18
N SER A 72 8.27 -27.13 1.14
CA SER A 72 7.57 -26.62 -0.03
C SER A 72 6.87 -27.76 -0.77
N ASP A 73 5.60 -27.56 -1.14
CA ASP A 73 4.88 -28.41 -2.09
C ASP A 73 4.57 -27.66 -3.42
N GLY A 74 5.12 -26.47 -3.58
CA GLY A 74 4.87 -25.55 -4.68
C GLY A 74 3.44 -24.99 -4.61
N PRO A 75 2.73 -24.83 -5.73
CA PRO A 75 1.39 -24.22 -5.73
C PRO A 75 0.26 -25.21 -5.39
N ILE A 76 0.56 -26.38 -4.80
CA ILE A 76 -0.45 -27.44 -4.57
C ILE A 76 -1.38 -27.03 -3.43
N THR A 77 -0.83 -26.61 -2.30
CA THR A 77 -1.62 -26.09 -1.18
C THR A 77 -1.14 -24.70 -0.77
N PRO A 78 -2.03 -23.72 -0.57
CA PRO A 78 -1.62 -22.39 -0.18
C PRO A 78 -0.95 -22.35 1.19
N ALA A 79 0.19 -21.66 1.30
CA ALA A 79 0.84 -21.40 2.56
C ALA A 79 -0.08 -20.61 3.51
N THR A 80 -0.32 -21.14 4.70
CA THR A 80 -1.25 -20.58 5.70
C THR A 80 -0.59 -20.20 7.03
N ASN A 81 0.64 -20.69 7.29
CA ASN A 81 1.33 -20.37 8.53
C ASN A 81 1.79 -18.90 8.53
N VAL A 82 1.13 -18.07 9.31
CA VAL A 82 1.42 -16.63 9.36
C VAL A 82 2.77 -16.39 10.00
N SER A 83 3.67 -15.79 9.26
CA SER A 83 4.98 -15.35 9.72
C SER A 83 4.95 -13.90 10.22
N LEU A 84 4.33 -13.00 9.43
CA LEU A 84 4.13 -11.58 9.79
C LEU A 84 2.78 -11.11 9.23
N ASP A 85 1.95 -10.50 10.08
CA ASP A 85 0.77 -9.74 9.66
C ASP A 85 0.94 -8.28 10.10
N TYR A 86 1.28 -7.39 9.17
CA TYR A 86 1.56 -5.99 9.45
C TYR A 86 0.34 -5.26 10.01
N LEU A 87 -0.86 -5.62 9.56
CA LEU A 87 -2.09 -5.02 10.08
C LEU A 87 -2.27 -5.35 11.56
N GLN A 88 -2.21 -6.64 11.90
CA GLN A 88 -2.41 -7.09 13.29
C GLN A 88 -1.32 -6.53 14.21
N ILE A 89 -0.06 -6.58 13.77
CA ILE A 89 1.09 -6.06 14.55
C ILE A 89 0.91 -4.55 14.83
N LEU A 90 0.47 -3.76 13.83
CA LEU A 90 0.23 -2.33 14.02
C LEU A 90 -0.96 -2.07 14.95
N LEU A 91 -2.07 -2.80 14.79
CA LEU A 91 -3.25 -2.67 15.66
C LEU A 91 -2.90 -3.02 17.11
N ASP A 92 -2.10 -4.05 17.34
CA ASP A 92 -1.63 -4.43 18.67
C ASP A 92 -0.76 -3.31 19.28
N ALA A 93 0.16 -2.74 18.49
CA ALA A 93 1.00 -1.63 18.92
C ALA A 93 0.18 -0.37 19.28
N LEU A 94 -0.91 -0.09 18.56
CA LEU A 94 -1.86 0.98 18.86
C LEU A 94 -2.63 0.69 20.14
N ASN A 95 -3.18 -0.52 20.28
CA ASN A 95 -3.96 -0.94 21.44
C ASN A 95 -3.18 -0.85 22.75
N VAL A 96 -1.90 -1.26 22.77
CA VAL A 96 -1.02 -1.14 23.94
C VAL A 96 -0.86 0.34 24.39
N ARG A 97 -1.06 1.29 23.46
CA ARG A 97 -0.99 2.74 23.73
C ARG A 97 -2.35 3.36 24.09
N GLY A 98 -3.39 2.54 24.21
CA GLY A 98 -4.76 3.00 24.47
C GLY A 98 -5.42 3.66 23.26
N LEU A 99 -4.90 3.43 22.05
CA LEU A 99 -5.46 3.95 20.81
C LEU A 99 -6.36 2.91 20.18
N LYS A 100 -7.61 3.28 19.94
CA LYS A 100 -8.60 2.38 19.33
C LYS A 100 -8.78 2.75 17.86
N TYR A 101 -8.17 1.96 16.98
CA TYR A 101 -8.36 2.04 15.54
C TYR A 101 -8.91 0.73 15.01
N GLU A 102 -9.80 0.83 14.05
CA GLU A 102 -10.43 -0.32 13.38
C GLU A 102 -10.22 -0.23 11.87
N PRO A 103 -9.93 -1.36 11.19
CA PRO A 103 -9.87 -1.38 9.74
C PRO A 103 -11.30 -1.25 9.17
N ILE A 104 -11.53 -0.17 8.42
CA ILE A 104 -12.81 0.10 7.78
C ILE A 104 -12.90 -0.60 6.42
N VAL A 105 -11.80 -0.62 5.70
CA VAL A 105 -11.66 -1.33 4.44
C VAL A 105 -10.27 -1.92 4.33
N VAL A 106 -10.22 -3.16 3.84
CA VAL A 106 -8.98 -3.89 3.55
C VAL A 106 -9.12 -4.44 2.14
N GLN A 107 -8.37 -3.91 1.20
CA GLN A 107 -8.34 -4.35 -0.19
C GLN A 107 -7.04 -5.07 -0.50
N THR A 108 -7.11 -6.31 -0.95
CA THR A 108 -5.95 -7.02 -1.48
C THR A 108 -5.54 -6.39 -2.81
N ALA A 109 -4.32 -5.88 -2.86
CA ALA A 109 -3.67 -5.43 -4.08
C ALA A 109 -3.02 -6.63 -4.79
N PHE A 110 -2.13 -7.33 -4.11
CA PHE A 110 -1.35 -8.44 -4.65
C PHE A 110 -1.43 -9.66 -3.73
N ASP A 111 -1.45 -10.86 -4.29
CA ASP A 111 -1.33 -12.12 -3.54
C ASP A 111 -0.64 -13.16 -4.42
N ALA A 112 0.56 -13.56 -4.06
CA ALA A 112 1.31 -14.59 -4.76
C ALA A 112 2.10 -15.46 -3.80
N GLU A 113 2.25 -16.71 -4.19
CA GLU A 113 3.05 -17.71 -3.51
C GLU A 113 4.14 -18.22 -4.44
N VAL A 114 5.37 -18.25 -3.95
CA VAL A 114 6.54 -18.70 -4.69
C VAL A 114 7.51 -19.44 -3.77
N PRO A 115 8.26 -20.41 -4.28
CA PRO A 115 9.28 -21.07 -3.47
C PRO A 115 10.47 -20.14 -3.21
N GLY A 116 10.98 -20.16 -1.98
CA GLY A 116 12.20 -19.48 -1.56
C GLY A 116 13.18 -20.42 -0.88
N LEU A 117 14.47 -20.16 -1.03
CA LEU A 117 15.52 -20.94 -0.37
C LEU A 117 15.84 -20.32 1.00
N ILE A 118 15.44 -21.00 2.09
CA ILE A 118 15.70 -20.56 3.46
C ILE A 118 16.53 -21.61 4.19
N SER A 119 17.70 -21.21 4.67
CA SER A 119 18.61 -22.10 5.41
C SER A 119 18.89 -23.45 4.71
N GLY A 120 18.97 -23.41 3.38
CA GLY A 120 19.23 -24.58 2.54
C GLY A 120 18.03 -25.45 2.22
N SER A 121 16.82 -25.07 2.64
CA SER A 121 15.57 -25.78 2.36
C SER A 121 14.63 -24.91 1.51
N LEU A 122 13.85 -25.54 0.63
CA LEU A 122 12.77 -24.86 -0.09
C LEU A 122 11.56 -24.72 0.82
N VAL A 123 11.04 -23.50 0.89
CA VAL A 123 9.88 -23.13 1.68
C VAL A 123 8.95 -22.33 0.76
N ASP A 124 7.65 -22.59 0.77
CA ASP A 124 6.71 -21.74 0.06
C ASP A 124 6.48 -20.48 0.87
N LEU A 125 6.63 -19.35 0.19
CA LEU A 125 6.50 -17.99 0.71
C LEU A 125 5.36 -17.31 0.00
N ARG A 126 4.32 -16.96 0.74
CA ARG A 126 3.15 -16.24 0.20
C ARG A 126 3.12 -14.82 0.76
N LEU A 127 3.15 -13.87 -0.16
CA LEU A 127 3.00 -12.45 0.14
C LEU A 127 1.64 -11.99 -0.34
N THR A 128 0.83 -11.46 0.59
CA THR A 128 -0.36 -10.66 0.27
C THR A 128 -0.06 -9.22 0.62
N ASP A 129 -0.15 -8.32 -0.37
CA ASP A 129 -0.08 -6.88 -0.17
C ASP A 129 -1.49 -6.28 -0.12
N ARG A 130 -1.72 -5.32 0.78
CA ARG A 130 -3.06 -4.77 1.05
C ARG A 130 -3.01 -3.26 1.17
N GLU A 131 -4.08 -2.60 0.66
CA GLU A 131 -4.42 -1.21 0.94
C GLU A 131 -5.47 -1.17 2.05
N VAL A 132 -5.28 -0.31 3.06
CA VAL A 132 -6.15 -0.28 4.23
C VAL A 132 -6.49 1.17 4.62
N ILE A 133 -7.74 1.42 4.99
CA ILE A 133 -8.09 2.62 5.78
C ILE A 133 -8.44 2.16 7.19
N LEU A 134 -7.76 2.76 8.18
CA LEU A 134 -8.12 2.68 9.58
C LEU A 134 -8.93 3.90 9.98
N ALA A 135 -9.94 3.71 10.84
CA ALA A 135 -10.67 4.80 11.48
C ALA A 135 -10.54 4.73 13.01
N ARG A 136 -10.52 5.90 13.64
CA ARG A 136 -10.49 6.00 15.08
C ARG A 136 -11.85 5.64 15.67
N ALA A 137 -11.93 4.52 16.39
CA ALA A 137 -13.18 3.94 16.88
C ALA A 137 -13.78 4.69 18.09
N ASP A 138 -12.99 5.46 18.82
CA ASP A 138 -13.45 6.25 19.98
C ASP A 138 -13.92 7.67 19.61
N ASN A 139 -13.84 8.07 18.35
CA ASN A 139 -14.36 9.34 17.86
C ASN A 139 -15.82 9.18 17.36
N LYS A 140 -16.70 10.08 17.84
CA LYS A 140 -18.12 10.12 17.45
C LYS A 140 -18.49 11.33 16.59
N ASP A 141 -17.48 12.17 16.23
CA ASP A 141 -17.69 13.43 15.53
C ASP A 141 -17.85 13.25 14.02
N PHE A 142 -17.70 12.01 13.52
CA PHE A 142 -17.91 11.69 12.12
C PHE A 142 -18.63 10.35 11.93
N THR A 143 -19.23 10.17 10.77
CA THR A 143 -19.79 8.89 10.32
C THR A 143 -19.21 8.50 8.97
N LEU A 144 -19.14 7.18 8.73
CA LEU A 144 -18.55 6.60 7.52
C LEU A 144 -19.62 5.93 6.68
N SER A 145 -19.51 6.09 5.36
CA SER A 145 -20.42 5.50 4.39
C SER A 145 -19.70 5.23 3.07
N ASN A 146 -20.37 4.56 2.14
CA ASN A 146 -19.87 4.29 0.79
C ASN A 146 -18.43 3.77 0.76
N ILE A 147 -18.17 2.73 1.58
CA ILE A 147 -16.87 2.09 1.71
C ILE A 147 -16.62 1.24 0.46
N GLN A 148 -15.53 1.47 -0.24
CA GLN A 148 -15.20 0.79 -1.48
C GLN A 148 -13.70 0.43 -1.54
N GLY A 149 -13.36 -0.54 -2.36
CA GLY A 149 -11.99 -0.87 -2.73
C GLY A 149 -11.97 -1.70 -4.01
N ALA A 150 -10.96 -1.51 -4.83
CA ALA A 150 -10.76 -2.29 -6.04
C ALA A 150 -9.28 -2.37 -6.42
N GLN A 151 -8.91 -3.42 -7.17
CA GLN A 151 -7.66 -3.44 -7.91
C GLN A 151 -7.81 -2.59 -9.17
N PHE A 152 -6.70 -1.98 -9.61
CA PHE A 152 -6.65 -1.33 -10.92
C PHE A 152 -6.67 -2.36 -12.04
N ALA A 153 -7.31 -2.01 -13.16
CA ALA A 153 -7.28 -2.83 -14.37
C ALA A 153 -5.87 -2.84 -14.99
N ALA A 154 -5.17 -1.70 -14.96
CA ALA A 154 -3.80 -1.59 -15.43
C ALA A 154 -2.82 -2.11 -14.37
N ASN A 155 -2.05 -3.14 -14.71
CA ASN A 155 -1.07 -3.74 -13.81
C ASN A 155 0.22 -4.13 -14.53
N PHE A 156 1.30 -4.23 -13.76
CA PHE A 156 2.59 -4.69 -14.25
C PHE A 156 2.64 -6.22 -14.21
N THR A 157 3.17 -6.83 -15.26
CA THR A 157 3.43 -8.27 -15.30
C THR A 157 4.90 -8.52 -15.58
N VAL A 158 5.54 -9.32 -14.77
CA VAL A 158 6.93 -9.73 -14.92
C VAL A 158 7.00 -11.20 -15.30
N THR A 159 7.88 -11.52 -16.26
CA THR A 159 8.21 -12.91 -16.60
C THR A 159 9.39 -13.34 -15.74
N THR A 160 9.22 -14.41 -15.01
CA THR A 160 10.25 -15.04 -14.17
C THR A 160 10.59 -16.43 -14.68
N PRO A 161 11.68 -17.04 -14.22
CA PRO A 161 12.03 -18.42 -14.59
C PRO A 161 10.98 -19.48 -14.19
N LEU A 162 10.07 -19.14 -13.28
CA LEU A 162 8.98 -20.01 -12.83
C LEU A 162 7.61 -19.65 -13.41
N GLY A 163 7.55 -18.67 -14.33
CA GLY A 163 6.32 -18.21 -14.96
C GLY A 163 6.10 -16.72 -14.83
N SER A 164 4.97 -16.24 -15.36
CA SER A 164 4.61 -14.83 -15.29
C SER A 164 3.87 -14.50 -13.99
N ILE A 165 4.25 -13.40 -13.35
CA ILE A 165 3.63 -12.89 -12.14
C ILE A 165 3.02 -11.53 -12.46
N SER A 166 1.71 -11.38 -12.28
CA SER A 166 1.03 -10.10 -12.33
C SER A 166 1.08 -9.41 -10.97
N ILE A 167 1.39 -8.12 -10.96
CA ILE A 167 1.55 -7.30 -9.75
C ILE A 167 0.51 -6.18 -9.77
N PRO A 168 -0.77 -6.49 -9.47
CA PRO A 168 -1.79 -5.47 -9.42
C PRO A 168 -1.59 -4.52 -8.24
N ARG A 169 -2.04 -3.28 -8.43
CA ARG A 169 -2.16 -2.25 -7.41
C ARG A 169 -3.62 -2.01 -7.10
N ALA A 170 -3.90 -1.30 -6.02
CA ALA A 170 -5.27 -1.10 -5.58
C ALA A 170 -5.50 0.30 -5.00
N TRP A 171 -6.77 0.63 -4.84
CA TRP A 171 -7.24 1.77 -4.09
C TRP A 171 -8.37 1.37 -3.13
N VAL A 172 -8.56 2.16 -2.10
CA VAL A 172 -9.65 2.08 -1.14
C VAL A 172 -10.25 3.48 -0.92
N SER A 173 -11.54 3.56 -0.67
CA SER A 173 -12.20 4.84 -0.41
C SER A 173 -13.30 4.73 0.63
N VAL A 174 -13.60 5.88 1.26
CA VAL A 174 -14.70 6.04 2.21
C VAL A 174 -15.23 7.46 2.13
N ASP A 175 -16.55 7.62 2.20
CA ASP A 175 -17.20 8.91 2.37
C ASP A 175 -17.35 9.20 3.88
N VAL A 176 -16.84 10.36 4.29
CA VAL A 176 -16.87 10.83 5.68
C VAL A 176 -17.86 11.97 5.79
N THR A 177 -18.76 11.92 6.76
CA THR A 177 -19.65 13.04 7.12
C THR A 177 -19.21 13.57 8.48
N PHE A 178 -18.80 14.83 8.52
CA PHE A 178 -18.44 15.60 9.70
C PHE A 178 -19.63 16.46 10.14
N ASP A 179 -19.77 16.72 11.43
CA ASP A 179 -20.75 17.66 12.01
C ASP A 179 -22.16 17.57 11.40
N LYS A 180 -22.55 16.38 10.93
CA LYS A 180 -23.84 16.00 10.32
C LYS A 180 -24.13 16.54 8.90
N GLU A 181 -23.33 17.43 8.35
CA GLU A 181 -23.60 18.06 7.04
C GLU A 181 -22.39 18.02 6.08
N ASP A 182 -21.20 18.36 6.55
CA ASP A 182 -20.02 18.42 5.71
C ASP A 182 -19.51 17.02 5.34
N LYS A 183 -19.37 16.79 4.04
CA LYS A 183 -18.94 15.49 3.52
C LYS A 183 -17.68 15.63 2.70
N ALA A 184 -16.84 14.62 2.76
CA ALA A 184 -15.69 14.46 1.88
C ALA A 184 -15.48 12.98 1.55
N ARG A 185 -14.87 12.69 0.41
CA ARG A 185 -14.38 11.37 0.07
C ARG A 185 -12.89 11.29 0.31
N ILE A 186 -12.47 10.30 1.09
CA ILE A 186 -11.05 9.97 1.29
C ILE A 186 -10.75 8.76 0.42
N VAL A 187 -9.70 8.86 -0.41
CA VAL A 187 -9.21 7.77 -1.27
C VAL A 187 -7.76 7.51 -0.93
N SER A 188 -7.43 6.29 -0.55
CA SER A 188 -6.05 5.84 -0.32
C SER A 188 -5.62 4.88 -1.41
N THR A 189 -4.39 5.03 -1.89
CA THR A 189 -3.86 4.22 -2.99
C THR A 189 -2.35 4.02 -2.90
N HIS A 190 -1.87 2.99 -3.61
CA HIS A 190 -0.45 2.79 -3.91
C HIS A 190 -0.32 2.52 -5.41
N LEU A 191 0.21 3.48 -6.16
CA LEU A 191 0.36 3.38 -7.60
C LEU A 191 1.63 2.61 -7.98
N GLU A 192 1.70 2.19 -9.25
CA GLU A 192 2.85 1.48 -9.80
C GLU A 192 4.16 2.27 -9.61
N PRO A 193 5.20 1.69 -9.00
CA PRO A 193 6.51 2.30 -8.93
C PRO A 193 7.25 2.24 -10.28
N LEU A 194 8.33 2.99 -10.42
CA LEU A 194 9.14 2.99 -11.64
C LEU A 194 10.04 1.73 -11.71
N LEU A 195 9.44 0.56 -11.93
CA LEU A 195 10.14 -0.72 -12.09
C LEU A 195 10.69 -0.90 -13.51
N HIS A 196 10.00 -0.37 -14.51
CA HIS A 196 10.41 -0.44 -15.92
C HIS A 196 10.30 0.94 -16.57
N PRO A 197 11.39 1.48 -17.17
CA PRO A 197 11.45 2.88 -17.58
C PRO A 197 10.40 3.30 -18.62
N GLN A 198 9.91 2.38 -19.45
CA GLN A 198 8.90 2.69 -20.47
C GLN A 198 7.47 2.27 -20.05
N LEU A 199 7.33 1.11 -19.39
CA LEU A 199 6.00 0.56 -19.09
C LEU A 199 5.40 1.14 -17.80
N SER A 200 6.21 1.29 -16.74
CA SER A 200 5.68 1.77 -15.46
C SER A 200 5.04 3.16 -15.53
N PRO A 201 5.58 4.16 -16.27
CA PRO A 201 4.91 5.45 -16.43
C PRO A 201 3.55 5.34 -17.13
N ILE A 202 3.41 4.42 -18.10
CA ILE A 202 2.15 4.19 -18.81
C ILE A 202 1.12 3.56 -17.86
N ILE A 203 1.50 2.49 -17.16
CA ILE A 203 0.63 1.79 -16.21
C ILE A 203 0.19 2.74 -15.09
N GLN A 204 1.13 3.47 -14.49
CA GLN A 204 0.84 4.45 -13.44
C GLN A 204 -0.11 5.55 -13.94
N GLY A 205 0.08 6.03 -15.18
CA GLY A 205 -0.78 7.01 -15.82
C GLY A 205 -2.22 6.50 -16.01
N LEU A 206 -2.40 5.21 -16.40
CA LEU A 206 -3.71 4.56 -16.51
C LEU A 206 -4.36 4.38 -15.12
N GLN A 207 -3.59 4.01 -14.11
CA GLN A 207 -4.07 3.91 -12.73
C GLN A 207 -4.54 5.27 -12.21
N ALA A 208 -3.82 6.35 -12.54
CA ALA A 208 -4.26 7.71 -12.21
C ALA A 208 -5.57 8.09 -12.93
N ASP A 209 -5.75 7.69 -14.19
CA ASP A 209 -7.01 7.89 -14.91
C ASP A 209 -8.17 7.12 -14.25
N GLU A 210 -7.93 5.89 -13.80
CA GLU A 210 -8.93 5.12 -13.06
C GLU A 210 -9.29 5.79 -11.72
N LEU A 211 -8.31 6.35 -10.98
CA LEU A 211 -8.60 7.12 -9.76
C LEU A 211 -9.47 8.35 -10.04
N LEU A 212 -9.11 9.12 -11.07
CA LEU A 212 -9.80 10.36 -11.41
C LEU A 212 -11.22 10.11 -11.91
N ASN A 213 -11.42 9.06 -12.72
CA ASN A 213 -12.72 8.74 -13.33
C ASN A 213 -13.58 7.79 -12.48
N GLY A 214 -12.98 7.11 -11.51
CA GLY A 214 -13.64 6.21 -10.56
C GLY A 214 -13.91 6.89 -9.22
N PRO A 215 -13.14 6.57 -8.16
CA PRO A 215 -13.41 7.11 -6.82
C PRO A 215 -13.26 8.64 -6.73
N GLY A 216 -12.46 9.26 -7.60
CA GLY A 216 -12.31 10.71 -7.68
C GLY A 216 -13.46 11.44 -8.39
N ASN A 217 -14.29 10.71 -9.14
CA ASN A 217 -15.43 11.28 -9.87
C ASN A 217 -16.69 11.34 -8.99
N THR A 218 -16.82 12.41 -8.25
CA THR A 218 -17.93 12.63 -7.31
C THR A 218 -18.16 14.13 -7.14
N ASN A 219 -19.35 14.50 -6.67
CA ASN A 219 -19.68 15.89 -6.28
C ASN A 219 -19.17 16.23 -4.86
N LEU A 220 -18.54 15.32 -4.16
CA LEU A 220 -17.94 15.58 -2.85
C LEU A 220 -16.54 16.17 -3.02
N PRO A 221 -16.05 16.99 -2.09
CA PRO A 221 -14.64 17.23 -1.92
C PRO A 221 -13.88 15.90 -1.82
N VAL A 222 -12.77 15.75 -2.55
CA VAL A 222 -11.99 14.52 -2.58
C VAL A 222 -10.60 14.77 -2.00
N VAL A 223 -10.18 13.90 -1.09
CA VAL A 223 -8.83 13.89 -0.55
C VAL A 223 -8.14 12.60 -1.01
N PHE A 224 -7.18 12.73 -1.91
CA PHE A 224 -6.28 11.64 -2.28
C PHE A 224 -5.12 11.57 -1.29
N ILE A 225 -4.92 10.40 -0.68
CA ILE A 225 -3.80 10.08 0.19
C ILE A 225 -3.13 8.79 -0.31
N GLY A 226 -1.86 8.57 0.02
CA GLY A 226 -1.19 7.33 -0.36
C GLY A 226 0.19 7.54 -0.95
N ASP A 227 0.74 6.47 -1.49
CA ASP A 227 2.00 6.47 -2.23
C ASP A 227 1.74 6.46 -3.74
N PHE A 228 1.90 7.62 -4.36
CA PHE A 228 1.65 7.80 -5.80
C PHE A 228 2.87 7.40 -6.64
N ASN A 229 3.99 7.08 -6.04
CA ASN A 229 5.24 6.76 -6.74
C ASN A 229 5.61 7.75 -7.86
N SER A 230 5.17 9.01 -7.72
CA SER A 230 5.37 10.11 -8.68
C SER A 230 5.86 11.34 -7.93
N LYS A 231 6.99 11.86 -8.35
CA LYS A 231 7.64 12.98 -7.67
C LYS A 231 6.88 14.28 -7.84
N ALA A 232 6.74 15.02 -6.75
CA ALA A 232 6.06 16.32 -6.73
C ALA A 232 6.86 17.44 -7.46
N ASP A 233 8.17 17.25 -7.66
CA ASP A 233 9.03 18.18 -8.39
C ASP A 233 8.85 18.13 -9.94
N GLY A 234 7.92 17.27 -10.41
CA GLY A 234 7.65 17.07 -11.83
C GLY A 234 8.71 16.23 -12.57
N THR A 235 9.71 15.69 -11.86
CA THR A 235 10.66 14.75 -12.42
C THR A 235 10.17 13.30 -12.26
N GLY A 236 10.51 12.42 -13.19
CA GLY A 236 10.10 11.01 -13.17
C GLY A 236 8.85 10.76 -13.99
N THR A 237 7.74 10.30 -13.36
CA THR A 237 6.49 10.01 -14.07
C THR A 237 5.59 11.24 -14.19
N PRO A 238 4.73 11.34 -15.23
CA PRO A 238 3.83 12.48 -15.43
C PRO A 238 2.59 12.45 -14.52
N THR A 239 2.45 11.45 -13.66
CA THR A 239 1.24 11.21 -12.85
C THR A 239 0.96 12.35 -11.87
N TYR A 240 1.99 12.93 -11.25
CA TYR A 240 1.82 14.10 -10.40
C TYR A 240 1.14 15.25 -11.14
N SER A 241 1.72 15.68 -12.27
CA SER A 241 1.16 16.77 -13.09
C SER A 241 -0.26 16.45 -13.56
N LYS A 242 -0.53 15.21 -14.00
CA LYS A 242 -1.87 14.76 -14.40
C LYS A 242 -2.92 14.98 -13.30
N ILE A 243 -2.59 14.67 -12.04
CA ILE A 243 -3.51 14.86 -10.91
C ILE A 243 -3.70 16.36 -10.60
N ILE A 244 -2.63 17.16 -10.67
CA ILE A 244 -2.71 18.62 -10.50
C ILE A 244 -3.56 19.25 -11.62
N ASP A 245 -3.33 18.85 -12.87
CA ASP A 245 -4.09 19.35 -14.04
C ASP A 245 -5.59 19.00 -13.96
N ALA A 246 -5.94 17.91 -13.26
CA ALA A 246 -7.32 17.54 -12.96
C ALA A 246 -7.97 18.41 -11.85
N GLY A 247 -7.26 19.43 -11.34
CA GLY A 247 -7.75 20.40 -10.36
C GLY A 247 -7.50 20.02 -8.90
N PHE A 248 -6.65 19.01 -8.64
CA PHE A 248 -6.21 18.73 -7.27
C PHE A 248 -5.11 19.71 -6.86
N ILE A 249 -5.06 20.00 -5.56
CA ILE A 249 -4.07 20.87 -4.96
C ILE A 249 -3.19 20.01 -4.05
N ASP A 250 -1.87 20.19 -4.15
CA ASP A 250 -0.95 19.55 -3.23
C ASP A 250 -1.02 20.25 -1.86
N ALA A 251 -1.43 19.51 -0.84
CA ALA A 251 -1.53 20.05 0.51
C ALA A 251 -0.18 20.48 1.08
N TRP A 252 0.92 19.86 0.63
CA TRP A 252 2.26 20.24 1.05
C TRP A 252 2.66 21.63 0.53
N ASP A 253 2.31 21.95 -0.70
CA ASP A 253 2.60 23.28 -1.29
C ASP A 253 1.90 24.43 -0.55
N ILE A 254 0.79 24.13 0.14
CA ILE A 254 0.02 25.15 0.89
C ILE A 254 0.46 25.28 2.33
N ARG A 255 0.79 24.16 3.01
CA ARG A 255 0.96 24.11 4.46
C ARG A 255 2.19 23.31 4.91
N GLY A 256 2.94 22.72 3.98
CA GLY A 256 4.14 21.95 4.29
C GLY A 256 5.31 22.85 4.71
N GLU A 257 6.20 22.30 5.52
CA GLU A 257 7.47 22.89 5.88
C GLU A 257 8.61 21.97 5.45
N GLY A 258 9.65 22.50 4.79
CA GLY A 258 10.78 21.74 4.26
C GLY A 258 10.50 21.12 2.88
N ASN A 259 11.33 20.14 2.47
CA ASN A 259 11.20 19.47 1.19
C ASN A 259 10.16 18.35 1.30
N GLY A 260 8.99 18.55 0.72
CA GLY A 260 7.92 17.55 0.66
C GLY A 260 8.29 16.39 -0.26
N LEU A 261 8.39 15.19 0.32
CA LEU A 261 8.66 13.96 -0.42
C LEU A 261 7.42 13.04 -0.49
N LEU A 262 6.41 13.26 0.36
CA LEU A 262 5.16 12.48 0.41
C LEU A 262 3.96 13.42 0.26
N VAL A 263 3.00 12.98 -0.53
CA VAL A 263 1.93 13.86 -0.99
C VAL A 263 0.57 13.38 -0.51
N ALA A 264 -0.07 14.19 0.34
CA ALA A 264 -1.53 14.19 0.48
C ALA A 264 -2.11 15.25 -0.46
N LYS A 265 -3.08 14.88 -1.30
CA LYS A 265 -3.70 15.79 -2.28
C LYS A 265 -5.15 16.03 -1.95
N LEU A 266 -5.53 17.30 -1.92
CA LEU A 266 -6.88 17.75 -1.65
C LEU A 266 -7.47 18.37 -2.91
N LYS A 267 -8.66 17.92 -3.32
CA LYS A 267 -9.51 18.65 -4.25
C LYS A 267 -10.63 19.29 -3.46
N ILE A 268 -10.68 20.61 -3.46
CA ILE A 268 -11.80 21.38 -2.92
C ILE A 268 -12.67 21.77 -4.13
N CYS A 269 -13.93 21.31 -4.15
CA CYS A 269 -14.93 21.74 -5.14
C CYS A 269 -15.59 23.01 -4.66
#